data_5a262dda6bfa8279ed1fad8872d09fec
#
_entry.id   5a262dda6bfa8279ed1fad8872d09fec
#
_cell.length_a   1.000
_cell.length_b   1.000
_cell.length_c   1.000
_cell.angle_alpha   90.00
_cell.angle_beta   90.00
_cell.angle_gamma   90.00
#
_symmetry.space_group_name_H-M   'P 1'
#
loop_
_entity.id
_entity.type
_entity.pdbx_description
1 polymer ?
#
loop_
_entity_poly.entity_id
_entity_poly.type
_entity_poly.pdbx_seq_one_letter_code
_entity_poly.pdbx_strand_id
1 'polypeptide(L)'
;MRLWTSSGTLAPKEDDQEMVAFENQVTASLVPDYSDIDFSLYPRMADDTNPMQRLWSDGSWMKAYLAHGCYWHKCAFCDVTLDYVCSYKMTDVEGLYSGLLQEAEKKGVYGIHFVDEALPPSGMIRFAKRNMANGNPLSYWGNVRFEKVYTRDMADFLCCAGLTGVSGGIEIATGSGLDKISKGTDLDSIVSACCAFKEAGILIHAYMIYGYFGESAQDTINSMETLRQFFELGLLDSCFWHKFVLTRHSRIYDEWKKGLHPSLQPFEEEGAGLFAKNGMHFKGENDSKKFGRGLNLALNSWMHGEKIGMNVGKWFDFKTPEPSVPHNLVQRAAEKYERRRNSEWQAPVNIKKCVWLSSAPLVSKNKIEWQYMQEDYSAKLPSGVKSESVKDFVSALEELSATKRFEEKSNGENGNIDNIMEEFIAKNPAFLPLLQNMRGKGLVQI
;
A
#
# COMPACT_ATOMS: atom_id res chain seq x y z
N MET A 1 8.43 30.34 2.91
CA MET A 1 9.79 30.28 3.52
C MET A 1 9.80 31.10 4.81
N ARG A 2 10.24 30.56 5.94
CA ARG A 2 10.43 31.30 7.19
C ARG A 2 11.90 31.69 7.31
N LEU A 3 12.20 32.98 7.31
CA LEU A 3 13.55 33.49 7.52
C LEU A 3 13.79 33.72 9.00
N TRP A 4 14.84 33.12 9.55
CA TRP A 4 15.36 33.42 10.86
C TRP A 4 16.30 34.61 10.78
N THR A 5 16.02 35.64 11.57
CA THR A 5 16.87 36.82 11.69
C THR A 5 17.31 36.97 13.16
N SER A 6 18.31 37.78 13.41
CA SER A 6 18.75 38.11 14.79
C SER A 6 17.68 38.74 15.65
N SER A 7 16.60 39.27 15.07
CA SER A 7 15.45 39.87 15.73
C SER A 7 14.24 38.94 15.85
N GLY A 8 14.33 37.67 15.44
CA GLY A 8 13.25 36.70 15.47
C GLY A 8 12.89 36.13 14.11
N THR A 9 11.77 35.42 14.02
CA THR A 9 11.29 34.82 12.79
C THR A 9 10.41 35.81 12.02
N LEU A 10 10.82 36.16 10.81
CA LEU A 10 9.92 36.83 9.86
C LEU A 10 9.12 35.74 9.12
N ALA A 11 7.86 35.58 9.50
CA ALA A 11 6.91 34.86 8.65
C ALA A 11 6.23 35.90 7.76
N PRO A 12 6.08 35.67 6.45
CA PRO A 12 5.22 36.49 5.63
C PRO A 12 3.80 36.47 6.23
N LYS A 13 3.11 37.59 6.23
CA LYS A 13 1.73 37.70 6.78
C LYS A 13 0.73 36.87 5.98
N GLU A 14 1.02 36.63 4.72
CA GLU A 14 0.25 35.80 3.77
C GLU A 14 1.24 35.02 2.92
N ASP A 15 0.88 33.80 2.51
CA ASP A 15 1.68 33.05 1.56
C ASP A 15 1.68 33.79 0.22
N ASP A 16 2.87 34.01 -0.31
CA ASP A 16 3.04 34.54 -1.68
C ASP A 16 2.54 33.48 -2.66
N GLN A 17 1.39 33.73 -3.28
CA GLN A 17 0.74 32.78 -4.19
C GLN A 17 1.62 32.41 -5.39
N GLU A 18 2.46 33.32 -5.88
CA GLU A 18 3.40 33.03 -6.97
C GLU A 18 4.50 32.06 -6.51
N MET A 19 5.03 32.29 -5.30
CA MET A 19 6.02 31.39 -4.71
C MET A 19 5.43 30.02 -4.43
N VAL A 20 4.22 29.94 -3.89
CA VAL A 20 3.51 28.67 -3.66
C VAL A 20 3.26 27.93 -4.98
N ALA A 21 2.86 28.64 -6.04
CA ALA A 21 2.68 28.04 -7.36
C ALA A 21 4.01 27.51 -7.93
N PHE A 22 5.09 28.25 -7.78
CA PHE A 22 6.44 27.84 -8.19
C PHE A 22 6.91 26.60 -7.41
N GLU A 23 6.80 26.60 -6.07
CA GLU A 23 7.13 25.44 -5.23
C GLU A 23 6.30 24.20 -5.62
N ASN A 24 5.02 24.40 -5.93
CA ASN A 24 4.16 23.32 -6.41
C ASN A 24 4.63 22.74 -7.74
N GLN A 25 5.02 23.59 -8.66
CA GLN A 25 5.53 23.18 -9.97
C GLN A 25 6.84 22.41 -9.81
N VAL A 26 7.79 22.91 -9.02
CA VAL A 26 9.05 22.23 -8.75
C VAL A 26 8.81 20.87 -8.11
N THR A 27 7.97 20.81 -7.06
CA THR A 27 7.64 19.55 -6.37
C THR A 27 7.01 18.53 -7.32
N ALA A 28 6.10 18.97 -8.20
CA ALA A 28 5.42 18.08 -9.15
C ALA A 28 6.38 17.52 -10.22
N SER A 29 7.39 18.28 -10.64
CA SER A 29 8.30 17.92 -11.74
C SER A 29 9.64 17.33 -11.26
N LEU A 30 9.83 17.17 -9.95
CA LEU A 30 11.10 16.70 -9.39
C LEU A 30 11.37 15.23 -9.74
N VAL A 31 12.48 14.99 -10.41
CA VAL A 31 13.07 13.65 -10.60
C VAL A 31 14.33 13.57 -9.74
N PRO A 32 14.47 12.55 -8.88
CA PRO A 32 15.69 12.36 -8.09
C PRO A 32 16.91 12.17 -9.01
N ASP A 33 17.97 12.90 -8.73
CA ASP A 33 19.27 12.77 -9.41
C ASP A 33 20.19 11.88 -8.57
N TYR A 34 20.64 10.77 -9.15
CA TYR A 34 21.55 9.81 -8.53
C TYR A 34 22.96 9.85 -9.15
N SER A 35 23.27 10.85 -9.97
CA SER A 35 24.54 10.93 -10.72
C SER A 35 25.77 10.77 -9.82
N ASP A 36 25.78 11.40 -8.64
CA ASP A 36 26.86 11.38 -7.66
C ASP A 36 26.84 10.20 -6.68
N ILE A 37 25.84 9.28 -6.82
CA ILE A 37 25.72 8.13 -5.93
C ILE A 37 26.39 6.90 -6.54
N ASP A 38 27.35 6.33 -5.83
CA ASP A 38 27.90 5.01 -6.13
C ASP A 38 27.25 3.95 -5.24
N PHE A 39 26.30 3.21 -5.81
CA PHE A 39 25.56 2.18 -5.09
C PHE A 39 26.45 1.00 -4.61
N SER A 40 27.64 0.80 -5.18
CA SER A 40 28.55 -0.25 -4.76
C SER A 40 29.15 0.00 -3.36
N LEU A 41 29.12 1.25 -2.91
CA LEU A 41 29.62 1.64 -1.57
C LEU A 41 28.62 1.35 -0.44
N TYR A 42 27.40 0.99 -0.77
CA TYR A 42 26.33 0.73 0.21
C TYR A 42 26.14 -0.77 0.41
N PRO A 43 25.95 -1.24 1.66
CA PRO A 43 25.61 -2.63 1.91
C PRO A 43 24.29 -3.00 1.19
N ARG A 44 24.28 -4.19 0.61
CA ARG A 44 23.06 -4.70 0.00
C ARG A 44 22.08 -5.15 1.07
N MET A 45 20.78 -5.03 0.81
CA MET A 45 19.73 -5.50 1.72
C MET A 45 19.88 -7.01 2.02
N ALA A 46 20.33 -7.80 1.05
CA ALA A 46 20.58 -9.22 1.21
C ALA A 46 21.70 -9.55 2.21
N ASP A 47 22.61 -8.60 2.46
CA ASP A 47 23.74 -8.77 3.39
C ASP A 47 23.31 -8.54 4.86
N ASP A 48 22.12 -8.00 5.10
CA ASP A 48 21.57 -7.78 6.44
C ASP A 48 21.04 -9.08 7.04
N THR A 49 21.25 -9.26 8.34
CA THR A 49 20.75 -10.41 9.08
C THR A 49 19.24 -10.33 9.36
N ASN A 50 18.63 -9.14 9.23
CA ASN A 50 17.21 -8.95 9.42
C ASN A 50 16.43 -9.64 8.27
N PRO A 51 15.61 -10.68 8.57
CA PRO A 51 14.90 -11.42 7.54
C PRO A 51 13.94 -10.55 6.72
N MET A 52 13.43 -9.44 7.29
CA MET A 52 12.59 -8.49 6.56
C MET A 52 13.32 -7.84 5.38
N GLN A 53 14.60 -7.51 5.55
CA GLN A 53 15.38 -6.87 4.48
C GLN A 53 15.49 -7.78 3.25
N ARG A 54 15.52 -9.09 3.46
CA ARG A 54 15.57 -10.09 2.37
C ARG A 54 14.24 -10.27 1.64
N LEU A 55 13.12 -9.95 2.30
CA LEU A 55 11.79 -10.08 1.67
C LEU A 55 11.56 -9.01 0.60
N TRP A 56 12.14 -7.81 0.77
CA TRP A 56 11.88 -6.66 -0.10
C TRP A 56 12.78 -6.61 -1.33
N SER A 57 14.02 -7.04 -1.20
CA SER A 57 15.02 -6.94 -2.27
C SER A 57 16.29 -7.73 -1.97
N ASP A 58 16.90 -8.22 -3.01
CA ASP A 58 18.27 -8.72 -3.05
C ASP A 58 19.27 -7.67 -3.58
N GLY A 59 18.85 -6.44 -3.80
CA GLY A 59 19.64 -5.35 -4.38
C GLY A 59 19.44 -4.00 -3.70
N SER A 60 20.01 -2.98 -4.30
CA SER A 60 19.89 -1.60 -3.89
C SER A 60 18.56 -1.00 -4.36
N TRP A 61 18.07 0.02 -3.63
CA TRP A 61 16.84 0.72 -3.96
C TRP A 61 17.08 2.22 -4.16
N MET A 62 16.62 2.75 -5.29
CA MET A 62 16.46 4.19 -5.44
C MET A 62 15.25 4.67 -4.64
N LYS A 63 15.27 5.92 -4.18
CA LYS A 63 14.19 6.54 -3.43
C LYS A 63 13.46 7.54 -4.31
N ALA A 64 12.15 7.49 -4.29
CA ALA A 64 11.29 8.45 -5.00
C ALA A 64 9.97 8.63 -4.23
N TYR A 65 9.10 9.52 -4.67
CA TYR A 65 7.72 9.63 -4.19
C TYR A 65 6.76 9.97 -5.33
N LEU A 66 5.57 9.39 -5.28
CA LEU A 66 4.48 9.66 -6.22
C LEU A 66 3.66 10.88 -5.81
N ALA A 67 3.68 11.21 -4.52
CA ALA A 67 3.04 12.40 -3.99
C ALA A 67 3.79 12.92 -2.78
N HIS A 68 3.87 14.24 -2.67
CA HIS A 68 4.32 14.91 -1.47
C HIS A 68 3.15 15.03 -0.48
N GLY A 69 3.38 14.67 0.78
CA GLY A 69 2.36 14.69 1.83
C GLY A 69 1.38 13.51 1.80
N CYS A 70 0.51 13.45 2.78
CA CYS A 70 -0.47 12.38 2.93
C CYS A 70 -1.86 12.83 2.47
N TYR A 71 -2.49 12.12 1.55
CA TYR A 71 -3.84 12.45 1.07
C TYR A 71 -4.93 12.38 2.15
N TRP A 72 -4.69 11.63 3.24
CA TRP A 72 -5.61 11.56 4.37
C TRP A 72 -5.39 12.67 5.40
N HIS A 73 -4.16 12.89 5.84
CA HIS A 73 -3.67 13.91 6.80
C HIS A 73 -4.61 14.23 7.98
N LYS A 74 -5.34 13.23 8.53
CA LYS A 74 -6.31 13.43 9.64
C LYS A 74 -6.04 12.56 10.86
N CYS A 75 -5.00 11.72 10.84
CA CYS A 75 -4.69 10.87 11.98
C CYS A 75 -4.30 11.71 13.18
N ALA A 76 -4.85 11.39 14.37
CA ALA A 76 -4.66 12.19 15.58
C ALA A 76 -3.19 12.20 16.07
N PHE A 77 -2.45 11.13 15.80
CA PHE A 77 -1.06 10.98 16.23
C PHE A 77 -0.04 11.56 15.24
N CYS A 78 -0.46 11.85 13.98
CA CYS A 78 0.44 12.35 12.93
C CYS A 78 0.72 13.86 13.09
N ASP A 79 1.89 14.26 12.61
CA ASP A 79 2.39 15.65 12.59
C ASP A 79 1.70 16.48 11.49
N VAL A 80 0.37 16.48 11.47
CA VAL A 80 -0.46 17.09 10.42
C VAL A 80 -0.40 18.63 10.37
N THR A 81 0.26 19.28 11.32
CA THR A 81 0.50 20.72 11.27
C THR A 81 1.78 21.07 10.50
N LEU A 82 2.58 20.07 10.12
CA LEU A 82 3.74 20.25 9.26
C LEU A 82 3.35 20.18 7.78
N ASP A 83 3.88 21.12 7.02
CA ASP A 83 3.56 21.30 5.62
C ASP A 83 3.82 20.04 4.79
N TYR A 84 4.92 19.35 5.01
CA TYR A 84 5.26 18.12 4.30
C TYR A 84 4.31 16.94 4.57
N VAL A 85 3.46 17.00 5.61
CA VAL A 85 2.41 15.99 5.86
C VAL A 85 1.06 16.44 5.32
N CYS A 86 0.68 17.72 5.51
CA CYS A 86 -0.65 18.22 5.19
C CYS A 86 -0.78 18.73 3.74
N SER A 87 0.31 19.13 3.09
CA SER A 87 0.30 19.62 1.71
C SER A 87 0.37 18.47 0.71
N TYR A 88 -0.78 17.84 0.44
CA TYR A 88 -0.83 16.76 -0.53
C TYR A 88 -0.71 17.26 -1.97
N LYS A 89 0.32 16.81 -2.68
CA LYS A 89 0.58 17.16 -4.08
C LYS A 89 1.11 15.95 -4.84
N MET A 90 0.42 15.59 -5.91
CA MET A 90 0.86 14.50 -6.78
C MET A 90 1.99 14.95 -7.70
N THR A 91 2.99 14.10 -7.92
CA THR A 91 4.05 14.33 -8.91
C THR A 91 3.52 14.14 -10.33
N ASP A 92 4.25 14.66 -11.32
CA ASP A 92 4.12 14.21 -12.71
C ASP A 92 4.67 12.77 -12.81
N VAL A 93 3.77 11.81 -12.76
CA VAL A 93 4.13 10.38 -12.75
C VAL A 93 4.83 9.96 -14.03
N GLU A 94 4.51 10.59 -15.17
CA GLU A 94 5.10 10.27 -16.47
C GLU A 94 6.56 10.72 -16.52
N GLY A 95 6.81 11.98 -16.15
CA GLY A 95 8.17 12.53 -16.06
C GLY A 95 9.01 11.80 -15.02
N LEU A 96 8.45 11.52 -13.85
CA LEU A 96 9.11 10.75 -12.80
C LEU A 96 9.49 9.34 -13.27
N TYR A 97 8.56 8.61 -13.89
CA TYR A 97 8.83 7.27 -14.41
C TYR A 97 9.98 7.27 -15.43
N SER A 98 9.92 8.20 -16.39
CA SER A 98 10.94 8.31 -17.44
C SER A 98 12.33 8.60 -16.86
N GLY A 99 12.39 9.50 -15.87
CA GLY A 99 13.65 9.84 -15.21
C GLY A 99 14.19 8.68 -14.36
N LEU A 100 13.34 8.00 -13.59
CA LEU A 100 13.74 6.83 -12.80
C LEU A 100 14.24 5.68 -13.69
N LEU A 101 13.61 5.45 -14.84
CA LEU A 101 14.07 4.43 -15.79
C LEU A 101 15.46 4.77 -16.35
N GLN A 102 15.71 6.04 -16.72
CA GLN A 102 17.03 6.48 -17.15
C GLN A 102 18.10 6.29 -16.07
N GLU A 103 17.79 6.64 -14.82
CA GLU A 103 18.71 6.43 -13.70
C GLU A 103 18.93 4.94 -13.42
N ALA A 104 17.88 4.11 -13.51
CA ALA A 104 17.99 2.67 -13.38
C ALA A 104 18.95 2.05 -14.40
N GLU A 105 18.83 2.46 -15.67
CA GLU A 105 19.72 2.01 -16.77
C GLU A 105 21.18 2.44 -16.53
N LYS A 106 21.40 3.70 -16.11
CA LYS A 106 22.76 4.22 -15.84
C LYS A 106 23.43 3.54 -14.65
N LYS A 107 22.65 3.24 -13.60
CA LYS A 107 23.19 2.74 -12.32
C LYS A 107 23.10 1.22 -12.16
N GLY A 108 22.35 0.52 -13.03
CA GLY A 108 22.06 -0.90 -12.89
C GLY A 108 21.19 -1.23 -11.66
N VAL A 109 20.39 -0.26 -11.17
CA VAL A 109 19.53 -0.40 -9.99
C VAL A 109 18.07 -0.23 -10.43
N TYR A 110 17.34 -1.32 -10.47
CA TYR A 110 15.95 -1.36 -10.97
C TYR A 110 14.89 -1.44 -9.87
N GLY A 111 15.31 -1.34 -8.61
CA GLY A 111 14.42 -1.30 -7.46
C GLY A 111 14.09 0.14 -7.05
N ILE A 112 12.82 0.42 -6.78
CA ILE A 112 12.33 1.72 -6.31
C ILE A 112 11.67 1.54 -4.95
N HIS A 113 12.15 2.27 -3.95
CA HIS A 113 11.42 2.46 -2.69
C HIS A 113 10.70 3.81 -2.73
N PHE A 114 9.40 3.80 -2.88
CA PHE A 114 8.61 5.00 -2.72
C PHE A 114 8.50 5.38 -1.25
N VAL A 115 9.00 6.57 -0.92
CA VAL A 115 9.07 7.09 0.45
C VAL A 115 7.87 7.99 0.80
N ASP A 116 6.78 7.84 0.08
CA ASP A 116 5.52 8.53 0.35
C ASP A 116 5.03 8.28 1.78
N GLU A 117 4.40 9.26 2.40
CA GLU A 117 3.65 9.07 3.65
C GLU A 117 2.49 8.07 3.46
N ALA A 118 1.86 8.12 2.29
CA ALA A 118 0.89 7.14 1.82
C ALA A 118 0.81 7.21 0.29
N LEU A 119 1.21 6.17 -0.38
CA LEU A 119 1.15 6.05 -1.84
C LEU A 119 -0.29 6.26 -2.34
N PRO A 120 -0.51 7.23 -3.23
CA PRO A 120 -1.84 7.46 -3.80
C PRO A 120 -2.20 6.33 -4.77
N PRO A 121 -3.37 5.67 -4.61
CA PRO A 121 -3.79 4.56 -5.47
C PRO A 121 -3.80 4.93 -6.96
N SER A 122 -4.22 6.14 -7.31
CA SER A 122 -4.22 6.64 -8.70
C SER A 122 -2.80 6.83 -9.25
N GLY A 123 -1.85 7.28 -8.42
CA GLY A 123 -0.44 7.40 -8.79
C GLY A 123 0.20 6.04 -9.04
N MET A 124 -0.08 5.06 -8.15
CA MET A 124 0.38 3.69 -8.32
C MET A 124 -0.12 3.06 -9.63
N ILE A 125 -1.41 3.25 -9.96
CA ILE A 125 -1.98 2.75 -11.22
C ILE A 125 -1.30 3.39 -12.43
N ARG A 126 -1.04 4.71 -12.41
CA ARG A 126 -0.34 5.40 -13.51
C ARG A 126 1.08 4.87 -13.68
N PHE A 127 1.83 4.79 -12.59
CA PHE A 127 3.19 4.24 -12.60
C PHE A 127 3.21 2.79 -13.12
N ALA A 128 2.30 1.96 -12.63
CA ALA A 128 2.15 0.56 -13.05
C ALA A 128 1.85 0.44 -14.55
N LYS A 129 0.97 1.28 -15.10
CA LYS A 129 0.67 1.31 -16.54
C LYS A 129 1.91 1.62 -17.37
N ARG A 130 2.71 2.63 -16.96
CA ARG A 130 3.96 2.97 -17.64
C ARG A 130 4.99 1.85 -17.54
N ASN A 131 5.12 1.22 -16.38
CA ASN A 131 6.04 0.11 -16.19
C ASN A 131 5.69 -1.08 -17.10
N MET A 132 4.40 -1.43 -17.17
CA MET A 132 3.92 -2.50 -18.06
C MET A 132 4.11 -2.16 -19.54
N ALA A 133 3.84 -0.94 -19.96
CA ALA A 133 4.07 -0.47 -21.33
C ALA A 133 5.54 -0.62 -21.78
N ASN A 134 6.47 -0.51 -20.83
CA ASN A 134 7.91 -0.64 -21.07
C ASN A 134 8.45 -2.04 -20.73
N GLY A 135 7.61 -3.06 -20.57
CA GLY A 135 8.03 -4.44 -20.31
C GLY A 135 8.40 -4.75 -18.87
N ASN A 136 7.93 -3.95 -17.91
CA ASN A 136 8.13 -4.11 -16.45
C ASN A 136 9.61 -4.09 -16.00
N PRO A 137 10.43 -3.13 -16.40
CA PRO A 137 11.83 -3.11 -15.99
C PRO A 137 12.02 -2.80 -14.50
N LEU A 138 11.08 -2.08 -13.86
CA LEU A 138 11.20 -1.62 -12.48
C LEU A 138 10.39 -2.48 -11.51
N SER A 139 10.99 -2.84 -10.39
CA SER A 139 10.28 -3.36 -9.21
C SER A 139 10.16 -2.27 -8.14
N TYR A 140 9.09 -2.26 -7.36
CA TYR A 140 8.88 -1.20 -6.39
C TYR A 140 8.09 -1.65 -5.16
N TRP A 141 8.23 -0.88 -4.10
CA TRP A 141 7.46 -1.00 -2.88
C TRP A 141 7.30 0.36 -2.18
N GLY A 142 6.41 0.47 -1.21
CA GLY A 142 6.23 1.68 -0.44
C GLY A 142 5.07 1.64 0.55
N ASN A 143 4.84 2.76 1.23
CA ASN A 143 3.79 2.86 2.23
C ASN A 143 2.41 3.04 1.60
N VAL A 144 1.43 2.30 2.09
CA VAL A 144 0.02 2.42 1.70
C VAL A 144 -0.87 2.63 2.92
N ARG A 145 -2.08 3.10 2.71
CA ARG A 145 -3.15 2.99 3.69
C ARG A 145 -4.00 1.80 3.31
N PHE A 146 -4.20 0.85 4.23
CA PHE A 146 -5.06 -0.31 3.96
C PHE A 146 -6.53 0.13 3.86
N GLU A 147 -7.02 0.24 2.63
CA GLU A 147 -8.34 0.80 2.29
C GLU A 147 -9.09 -0.10 1.29
N LYS A 148 -10.40 0.06 1.21
CA LYS A 148 -11.28 -0.73 0.31
C LYS A 148 -10.97 -0.59 -1.17
N VAL A 149 -10.23 0.44 -1.57
CA VAL A 149 -9.82 0.65 -2.97
C VAL A 149 -8.95 -0.47 -3.50
N TYR A 150 -8.18 -1.12 -2.63
CA TYR A 150 -7.36 -2.26 -3.02
C TYR A 150 -8.22 -3.51 -3.18
N THR A 151 -8.81 -3.66 -4.37
CA THR A 151 -9.50 -4.87 -4.79
C THR A 151 -8.50 -5.93 -5.25
N ARG A 152 -8.94 -7.18 -5.40
CA ARG A 152 -8.10 -8.24 -5.95
C ARG A 152 -7.59 -7.89 -7.36
N ASP A 153 -8.46 -7.40 -8.23
CA ASP A 153 -8.08 -6.99 -9.59
C ASP A 153 -6.97 -5.92 -9.57
N MET A 154 -7.09 -4.94 -8.68
CA MET A 154 -6.06 -3.91 -8.53
C MET A 154 -4.75 -4.48 -7.98
N ALA A 155 -4.81 -5.36 -6.98
CA ALA A 155 -3.62 -5.99 -6.41
C ALA A 155 -2.90 -6.86 -7.45
N ASP A 156 -3.63 -7.67 -8.22
CA ASP A 156 -3.10 -8.46 -9.31
C ASP A 156 -2.41 -7.59 -10.37
N PHE A 157 -3.07 -6.50 -10.78
CA PHE A 157 -2.52 -5.55 -11.72
C PHE A 157 -1.21 -4.92 -11.23
N LEU A 158 -1.18 -4.45 -9.99
CA LEU A 158 0.00 -3.83 -9.38
C LEU A 158 1.15 -4.84 -9.21
N CYS A 159 0.84 -6.07 -8.79
CA CYS A 159 1.84 -7.14 -8.68
C CYS A 159 2.48 -7.46 -10.02
N CYS A 160 1.66 -7.69 -11.06
CA CYS A 160 2.17 -7.92 -12.42
C CYS A 160 2.94 -6.72 -12.98
N ALA A 161 2.70 -5.52 -12.44
CA ALA A 161 3.40 -4.30 -12.81
C ALA A 161 4.65 -4.01 -11.94
N GLY A 162 5.12 -4.97 -11.14
CA GLY A 162 6.37 -4.86 -10.38
C GLY A 162 6.23 -4.42 -8.93
N LEU A 163 5.02 -4.28 -8.38
CA LEU A 163 4.83 -4.05 -6.94
C LEU A 163 5.17 -5.33 -6.16
N THR A 164 6.26 -5.31 -5.40
CA THR A 164 6.76 -6.47 -4.64
C THR A 164 6.23 -6.50 -3.21
N GLY A 165 5.98 -5.35 -2.63
CA GLY A 165 5.54 -5.26 -1.26
C GLY A 165 4.92 -3.93 -0.90
N VAL A 166 4.19 -3.92 0.19
CA VAL A 166 3.61 -2.73 0.78
C VAL A 166 3.87 -2.69 2.28
N SER A 167 4.07 -1.50 2.81
CA SER A 167 4.01 -1.27 4.25
C SER A 167 2.82 -0.38 4.58
N GLY A 168 2.23 -0.54 5.76
CA GLY A 168 1.09 0.30 6.13
C GLY A 168 0.75 0.24 7.61
N GLY A 169 0.16 1.31 8.12
CA GLY A 169 -0.27 1.38 9.49
C GLY A 169 -1.63 0.72 9.72
N ILE A 170 -1.67 -0.32 10.55
CA ILE A 170 -2.90 -0.78 11.22
C ILE A 170 -3.11 0.04 12.49
N GLU A 171 -2.03 0.40 13.16
CA GLU A 171 -1.90 1.22 14.35
C GLU A 171 -2.52 0.54 15.58
N ILE A 172 -3.81 0.73 15.83
CA ILE A 172 -4.55 0.11 16.94
C ILE A 172 -5.60 -0.81 16.33
N ALA A 173 -5.39 -2.12 16.38
CA ALA A 173 -6.19 -3.11 15.67
C ALA A 173 -7.54 -3.41 16.35
N THR A 174 -8.24 -2.37 16.81
CA THR A 174 -9.62 -2.43 17.33
C THR A 174 -10.46 -1.32 16.71
N GLY A 175 -11.77 -1.56 16.54
CA GLY A 175 -12.66 -0.55 15.97
C GLY A 175 -12.63 0.77 16.76
N SER A 176 -12.78 0.69 18.08
CA SER A 176 -12.71 1.87 18.97
C SER A 176 -11.33 2.55 18.93
N GLY A 177 -10.24 1.79 18.75
CA GLY A 177 -8.91 2.32 18.62
C GLY A 177 -8.72 3.10 17.31
N LEU A 178 -9.17 2.55 16.20
CA LEU A 178 -9.11 3.19 14.86
C LEU A 178 -9.91 4.51 14.83
N ASP A 179 -11.10 4.53 15.46
CA ASP A 179 -11.91 5.73 15.59
C ASP A 179 -11.21 6.81 16.44
N LYS A 180 -10.65 6.40 17.59
CA LYS A 180 -9.94 7.27 18.52
C LYS A 180 -8.76 8.00 17.90
N ILE A 181 -8.03 7.33 17.01
CA ILE A 181 -6.89 7.92 16.28
C ILE A 181 -7.30 8.57 14.97
N SER A 182 -8.58 8.60 14.62
CA SER A 182 -9.11 9.16 13.36
C SER A 182 -8.41 8.57 12.12
N LYS A 183 -8.17 7.24 12.11
CA LYS A 183 -7.47 6.57 11.02
C LYS A 183 -8.25 6.61 9.71
N GLY A 184 -9.59 6.70 9.77
CA GLY A 184 -10.47 6.82 8.61
C GLY A 184 -10.60 5.54 7.79
N THR A 185 -10.27 4.40 8.38
CA THR A 185 -10.48 3.05 7.85
C THR A 185 -11.00 2.16 8.96
N ASP A 186 -11.63 1.07 8.61
CA ASP A 186 -12.13 0.06 9.53
C ASP A 186 -11.38 -1.28 9.38
N LEU A 187 -11.55 -2.18 10.34
CA LEU A 187 -10.87 -3.46 10.33
C LEU A 187 -11.24 -4.31 9.11
N ASP A 188 -12.51 -4.29 8.67
CA ASP A 188 -12.96 -5.01 7.47
C ASP A 188 -12.22 -4.52 6.22
N SER A 189 -11.98 -3.21 6.12
CA SER A 189 -11.21 -2.59 5.02
C SER A 189 -9.74 -2.98 5.06
N ILE A 190 -9.13 -2.95 6.25
CA ILE A 190 -7.73 -3.34 6.46
C ILE A 190 -7.54 -4.81 6.07
N VAL A 191 -8.37 -5.71 6.61
CA VAL A 191 -8.31 -7.15 6.29
C VAL A 191 -8.52 -7.38 4.80
N SER A 192 -9.49 -6.68 4.19
CA SER A 192 -9.78 -6.79 2.76
C SER A 192 -8.57 -6.42 1.90
N ALA A 193 -7.89 -5.32 2.21
CA ALA A 193 -6.68 -4.90 1.49
C ALA A 193 -5.54 -5.93 1.67
N CYS A 194 -5.33 -6.41 2.91
CA CYS A 194 -4.33 -7.44 3.18
C CYS A 194 -4.63 -8.76 2.42
N CYS A 195 -5.89 -9.22 2.41
CA CYS A 195 -6.28 -10.38 1.61
C CYS A 195 -5.97 -10.19 0.13
N ALA A 196 -6.36 -9.03 -0.45
CA ALA A 196 -6.13 -8.74 -1.86
C ALA A 196 -4.63 -8.76 -2.21
N PHE A 197 -3.79 -8.11 -1.40
CA PHE A 197 -2.34 -8.09 -1.60
C PHE A 197 -1.72 -9.49 -1.43
N LYS A 198 -2.07 -10.22 -0.38
CA LYS A 198 -1.52 -11.57 -0.16
C LYS A 198 -1.90 -12.55 -1.25
N GLU A 199 -3.16 -12.54 -1.69
CA GLU A 199 -3.62 -13.38 -2.80
C GLU A 199 -2.92 -13.02 -4.13
N ALA A 200 -2.53 -11.76 -4.33
CA ALA A 200 -1.73 -11.32 -5.47
C ALA A 200 -0.23 -11.62 -5.35
N GLY A 201 0.24 -12.13 -4.20
CA GLY A 201 1.66 -12.41 -3.96
C GLY A 201 2.49 -11.21 -3.49
N ILE A 202 1.85 -10.11 -3.08
CA ILE A 202 2.52 -8.92 -2.57
C ILE A 202 2.82 -9.10 -1.08
N LEU A 203 4.04 -8.78 -0.68
CA LEU A 203 4.48 -8.84 0.72
C LEU A 203 3.89 -7.67 1.53
N ILE A 204 3.54 -7.94 2.79
CA ILE A 204 2.91 -6.94 3.66
C ILE A 204 3.69 -6.76 4.96
N HIS A 205 4.12 -5.52 5.19
CA HIS A 205 4.62 -5.06 6.49
C HIS A 205 3.60 -4.15 7.17
N ALA A 206 3.31 -4.37 8.45
CA ALA A 206 2.37 -3.54 9.20
C ALA A 206 3.06 -2.73 10.31
N TYR A 207 2.54 -1.54 10.58
CA TYR A 207 2.91 -0.75 11.74
C TYR A 207 1.79 -0.77 12.78
N MET A 208 2.17 -1.01 14.03
CA MET A 208 1.29 -1.00 15.19
C MET A 208 1.73 0.05 16.19
N ILE A 209 0.77 0.67 16.88
CA ILE A 209 1.02 1.62 17.96
C ILE A 209 0.46 1.04 19.26
N TYR A 210 1.19 1.20 20.36
CA TYR A 210 0.71 0.94 21.72
C TYR A 210 1.04 2.11 22.63
N GLY A 211 0.26 2.27 23.69
CA GLY A 211 0.43 3.35 24.67
C GLY A 211 -0.07 4.69 24.16
N TYR A 212 -1.03 4.69 23.21
CA TYR A 212 -1.71 5.89 22.80
C TYR A 212 -2.45 6.51 24.00
N PHE A 213 -2.57 7.84 24.01
CA PHE A 213 -3.24 8.55 25.09
C PHE A 213 -4.64 7.99 25.38
N GLY A 214 -4.86 7.60 26.65
CA GLY A 214 -6.10 6.99 27.10
C GLY A 214 -6.34 5.56 26.59
N GLU A 215 -5.32 4.86 26.07
CA GLU A 215 -5.37 3.43 25.81
C GLU A 215 -5.31 2.65 27.12
N SER A 216 -6.21 1.70 27.30
CA SER A 216 -6.23 0.80 28.45
C SER A 216 -5.40 -0.47 28.20
N ALA A 217 -5.08 -1.19 29.28
CA ALA A 217 -4.48 -2.52 29.15
C ALA A 217 -5.35 -3.50 28.33
N GLN A 218 -6.68 -3.35 28.40
CA GLN A 218 -7.61 -4.15 27.59
C GLN A 218 -7.48 -3.83 26.11
N ASP A 219 -7.33 -2.55 25.74
CA ASP A 219 -7.17 -2.12 24.35
C ASP A 219 -5.87 -2.70 23.75
N THR A 220 -4.75 -2.60 24.50
CA THR A 220 -3.46 -3.16 24.09
C THR A 220 -3.54 -4.68 23.87
N ILE A 221 -4.16 -5.41 24.79
CA ILE A 221 -4.33 -6.88 24.68
C ILE A 221 -5.26 -7.25 23.53
N ASN A 222 -6.35 -6.52 23.34
CA ASN A 222 -7.26 -6.71 22.21
C ASN A 222 -6.55 -6.44 20.85
N SER A 223 -5.76 -5.39 20.78
CA SER A 223 -4.97 -5.06 19.59
C SER A 223 -3.92 -6.16 19.29
N MET A 224 -3.26 -6.67 20.33
CA MET A 224 -2.33 -7.77 20.22
C MET A 224 -3.00 -9.07 19.75
N GLU A 225 -4.18 -9.41 20.30
CA GLU A 225 -4.94 -10.60 19.86
C GLU A 225 -5.40 -10.46 18.41
N THR A 226 -5.88 -9.29 18.01
CA THR A 226 -6.25 -9.06 16.62
C THR A 226 -5.05 -9.22 15.70
N LEU A 227 -3.87 -8.67 16.06
CA LEU A 227 -2.63 -8.84 15.30
C LEU A 227 -2.22 -10.32 15.21
N ARG A 228 -2.34 -11.10 16.31
CA ARG A 228 -2.10 -12.54 16.30
C ARG A 228 -2.95 -13.26 15.25
N GLN A 229 -4.24 -12.89 15.14
CA GLN A 229 -5.14 -13.46 14.12
C GLN A 229 -4.72 -13.10 12.68
N PHE A 230 -4.15 -11.91 12.43
CA PHE A 230 -3.57 -11.59 11.13
C PHE A 230 -2.41 -12.54 10.76
N PHE A 231 -1.52 -12.85 11.72
CA PHE A 231 -0.43 -13.81 11.50
C PHE A 231 -0.95 -15.25 11.36
N GLU A 232 -1.97 -15.63 12.14
CA GLU A 232 -2.60 -16.95 12.05
C GLU A 232 -3.20 -17.24 10.67
N LEU A 233 -3.75 -16.21 10.02
CA LEU A 233 -4.30 -16.29 8.66
C LEU A 233 -3.25 -16.00 7.56
N GLY A 234 -1.99 -15.77 7.91
CA GLY A 234 -0.94 -15.46 6.95
C GLY A 234 -1.13 -14.13 6.19
N LEU A 235 -1.87 -13.18 6.76
CA LEU A 235 -2.16 -11.90 6.13
C LEU A 235 -1.04 -10.87 6.27
N LEU A 236 -0.02 -11.13 7.10
CA LEU A 236 1.14 -10.28 7.28
C LEU A 236 2.42 -11.10 7.18
N ASP A 237 3.43 -10.55 6.52
CA ASP A 237 4.78 -11.13 6.47
C ASP A 237 5.62 -10.61 7.63
N SER A 238 5.39 -9.37 8.03
CA SER A 238 6.11 -8.73 9.12
C SER A 238 5.33 -7.58 9.73
N CYS A 239 5.77 -7.16 10.93
CA CYS A 239 5.14 -6.06 11.63
C CYS A 239 6.14 -5.40 12.58
N PHE A 240 5.82 -4.20 13.03
CA PHE A 240 6.58 -3.48 14.05
C PHE A 240 5.65 -2.77 15.05
N TRP A 241 5.98 -2.86 16.35
CA TRP A 241 5.31 -2.12 17.40
C TRP A 241 6.04 -0.83 17.74
N HIS A 242 5.38 0.31 17.54
CA HIS A 242 5.83 1.61 18.00
C HIS A 242 5.16 1.99 19.31
N LYS A 243 5.93 2.40 20.31
CA LYS A 243 5.35 3.10 21.46
C LYS A 243 4.90 4.48 20.98
N PHE A 244 3.68 4.88 21.30
CA PHE A 244 3.18 6.21 20.99
C PHE A 244 4.11 7.30 21.58
N VAL A 245 4.42 8.28 20.77
CA VAL A 245 5.14 9.50 21.16
C VAL A 245 4.23 10.68 20.84
N LEU A 246 3.91 11.46 21.85
CA LEU A 246 3.22 12.73 21.66
C LEU A 246 4.18 13.71 20.99
N THR A 247 3.82 14.28 19.85
CA THR A 247 4.65 15.25 19.14
C THR A 247 4.01 16.63 19.14
N ARG A 248 4.83 17.69 19.07
CA ARG A 248 4.37 19.10 19.06
C ARG A 248 3.53 19.44 17.84
N HIS A 249 3.73 18.71 16.75
CA HIS A 249 3.06 18.92 15.48
C HIS A 249 1.91 17.96 15.24
N SER A 250 1.65 17.02 16.19
CA SER A 250 0.53 16.10 16.07
C SER A 250 -0.81 16.81 16.24
N ARG A 251 -1.82 16.26 15.55
CA ARG A 251 -3.18 16.77 15.65
C ARG A 251 -3.73 16.72 17.08
N ILE A 252 -3.48 15.64 17.82
CA ILE A 252 -3.94 15.53 19.22
C ILE A 252 -3.34 16.61 20.13
N TYR A 253 -2.08 17.02 19.90
CA TYR A 253 -1.46 18.10 20.65
C TYR A 253 -2.07 19.46 20.30
N ASP A 254 -2.37 19.71 19.02
CA ASP A 254 -3.05 20.92 18.58
C ASP A 254 -4.49 20.99 19.14
N GLU A 255 -5.22 19.88 19.14
CA GLU A 255 -6.54 19.75 19.75
C GLU A 255 -6.48 19.97 21.27
N TRP A 256 -5.45 19.46 21.96
CA TRP A 256 -5.22 19.73 23.37
C TRP A 256 -5.02 21.24 23.66
N LYS A 257 -4.22 21.94 22.86
CA LYS A 257 -4.06 23.40 22.98
C LYS A 257 -5.38 24.17 22.84
N LYS A 258 -6.31 23.62 22.10
CA LYS A 258 -7.67 24.14 21.93
C LYS A 258 -8.66 23.69 23.01
N GLY A 259 -8.20 22.94 24.02
CA GLY A 259 -9.00 22.48 25.16
C GLY A 259 -9.87 21.24 24.87
N LEU A 260 -9.70 20.56 23.75
CA LEU A 260 -10.51 19.40 23.36
C LEU A 260 -10.13 18.11 24.11
N HIS A 261 -8.92 18.04 24.67
CA HIS A 261 -8.43 16.90 25.46
C HIS A 261 -7.97 17.32 26.86
N PRO A 262 -8.89 17.70 27.77
CA PRO A 262 -8.53 18.27 29.08
C PRO A 262 -7.81 17.28 30.02
N SER A 263 -7.95 15.96 29.77
CA SER A 263 -7.26 14.93 30.53
C SER A 263 -5.83 14.63 30.01
N LEU A 264 -5.46 15.08 28.83
CA LEU A 264 -4.09 15.03 28.35
C LEU A 264 -3.26 16.09 29.08
N GLN A 265 -2.19 15.67 29.73
CA GLN A 265 -1.31 16.56 30.50
C GLN A 265 0.12 16.45 29.94
N PRO A 266 0.44 17.20 28.88
CA PRO A 266 1.78 17.20 28.30
C PRO A 266 2.75 17.96 29.25
N PHE A 267 4.01 17.52 29.26
CA PHE A 267 5.10 18.22 29.93
C PHE A 267 6.41 18.05 29.16
N GLU A 268 7.37 18.92 29.40
CA GLU A 268 8.72 18.87 28.86
C GLU A 268 9.70 18.41 29.95
N GLU A 269 10.74 17.68 29.57
CA GLU A 269 11.85 17.43 30.48
C GLU A 269 12.64 18.73 30.70
N GLU A 270 12.96 19.03 31.91
CA GLU A 270 13.87 20.13 32.26
C GLU A 270 15.27 19.82 31.68
N GLY A 271 15.94 20.84 31.13
CA GLY A 271 17.28 20.70 30.58
C GLY A 271 17.32 20.28 29.10
N ALA A 272 16.29 20.64 28.33
CA ALA A 272 16.32 20.50 26.88
C ALA A 272 17.60 21.11 26.30
N GLY A 273 18.33 20.32 25.46
CA GLY A 273 19.55 20.78 24.81
C GLY A 273 19.31 21.97 23.86
N LEU A 274 20.35 22.31 23.08
CA LEU A 274 20.32 23.43 22.12
C LEU A 274 19.25 23.32 21.03
N PHE A 275 18.70 22.12 20.81
CA PHE A 275 17.69 21.86 19.78
C PHE A 275 16.34 21.54 20.40
N ALA A 276 15.27 22.15 19.86
CA ALA A 276 13.90 21.81 20.24
C ALA A 276 13.59 20.35 19.83
N LYS A 277 13.13 19.55 20.80
CA LYS A 277 12.64 18.19 20.53
C LYS A 277 11.19 18.27 20.03
N ASN A 278 10.86 17.52 18.97
CA ASN A 278 9.47 17.37 18.52
C ASN A 278 8.66 16.50 19.50
N GLY A 279 9.26 15.44 20.03
CA GLY A 279 8.64 14.57 21.02
C GLY A 279 8.43 15.26 22.38
N MET A 280 7.28 15.01 22.99
CA MET A 280 6.89 15.49 24.31
C MET A 280 6.50 14.31 25.19
N HIS A 281 6.61 14.50 26.50
CA HIS A 281 6.07 13.58 27.49
C HIS A 281 4.64 13.95 27.86
N PHE A 282 3.90 12.98 28.38
CA PHE A 282 2.58 13.22 28.94
C PHE A 282 2.35 12.31 30.17
N LYS A 283 1.52 12.76 31.10
CA LYS A 283 1.21 11.99 32.30
C LYS A 283 0.57 10.66 31.94
N GLY A 284 1.10 9.56 32.51
CA GLY A 284 0.62 8.20 32.25
C GLY A 284 1.28 7.49 31.06
N GLU A 285 2.15 8.14 30.27
CA GLU A 285 2.80 7.50 29.11
C GLU A 285 3.63 6.25 29.47
N ASN A 286 4.16 6.22 30.72
CA ASN A 286 4.98 5.10 31.20
C ASN A 286 4.16 3.87 31.59
N ASP A 287 2.85 3.99 31.78
CA ASP A 287 1.97 2.89 32.19
C ASP A 287 1.94 1.78 31.12
N SER A 288 2.10 2.17 29.86
CA SER A 288 2.18 1.26 28.72
C SER A 288 3.55 0.62 28.52
N LYS A 289 4.63 1.18 29.08
CA LYS A 289 6.01 0.74 28.85
C LYS A 289 6.23 -0.74 29.17
N LYS A 290 5.54 -1.26 30.19
CA LYS A 290 5.59 -2.67 30.60
C LYS A 290 5.18 -3.66 29.50
N PHE A 291 4.32 -3.25 28.56
CA PHE A 291 3.85 -4.11 27.48
C PHE A 291 4.91 -4.33 26.38
N GLY A 292 5.81 -3.37 26.17
CA GLY A 292 6.73 -3.37 25.03
C GLY A 292 7.53 -4.65 24.87
N ARG A 293 8.06 -5.23 25.98
CA ARG A 293 8.83 -6.46 25.94
C ARG A 293 7.97 -7.64 25.44
N GLY A 294 6.80 -7.85 26.02
CA GLY A 294 5.91 -8.96 25.65
C GLY A 294 5.40 -8.84 24.21
N LEU A 295 5.01 -7.63 23.79
CA LEU A 295 4.58 -7.33 22.42
C LEU A 295 5.67 -7.69 21.41
N ASN A 296 6.93 -7.27 21.63
CA ASN A 296 8.03 -7.53 20.71
C ASN A 296 8.46 -9.01 20.72
N LEU A 297 8.45 -9.71 21.87
CA LEU A 297 8.76 -11.12 21.92
C LEU A 297 7.73 -11.96 21.15
N ALA A 298 6.43 -11.66 21.32
CA ALA A 298 5.36 -12.33 20.59
C ALA A 298 5.51 -12.09 19.09
N LEU A 299 5.67 -10.83 18.70
CA LEU A 299 5.81 -10.44 17.31
C LEU A 299 6.99 -11.13 16.63
N ASN A 300 8.17 -11.13 17.26
CA ASN A 300 9.32 -11.84 16.72
C ASN A 300 9.05 -13.33 16.52
N SER A 301 8.38 -13.97 17.46
CA SER A 301 7.98 -15.39 17.34
C SER A 301 6.99 -15.61 16.19
N TRP A 302 5.97 -14.76 16.05
CA TRP A 302 4.96 -14.86 14.99
C TRP A 302 5.52 -14.64 13.59
N MET A 303 6.46 -13.71 13.42
CA MET A 303 7.16 -13.49 12.14
C MET A 303 7.98 -14.71 11.71
N HIS A 304 8.36 -15.58 12.64
CA HIS A 304 9.02 -16.86 12.35
C HIS A 304 8.05 -18.06 12.29
N GLY A 305 6.74 -17.81 12.35
CA GLY A 305 5.72 -18.85 12.33
C GLY A 305 5.61 -19.65 13.63
N GLU A 306 6.21 -19.15 14.72
CA GLU A 306 6.27 -19.86 15.99
C GLU A 306 5.20 -19.39 16.98
N LYS A 307 4.67 -20.32 17.77
CA LYS A 307 3.76 -20.05 18.91
C LYS A 307 2.56 -19.16 18.60
N ILE A 308 2.10 -19.12 17.35
CA ILE A 308 0.95 -18.32 16.92
C ILE A 308 -0.32 -18.68 17.72
N GLY A 309 -0.52 -19.96 18.06
CA GLY A 309 -1.65 -20.42 18.88
C GLY A 309 -1.53 -20.15 20.38
N MET A 310 -0.45 -19.50 20.86
CA MET A 310 -0.29 -19.22 22.29
C MET A 310 -1.15 -18.03 22.70
N ASN A 311 -1.86 -18.16 23.85
CA ASN A 311 -2.64 -17.06 24.42
C ASN A 311 -1.75 -15.82 24.63
N VAL A 312 -2.22 -14.65 24.21
CA VAL A 312 -1.45 -13.39 24.22
C VAL A 312 -1.03 -12.96 25.63
N GLY A 313 -1.80 -13.30 26.67
CA GLY A 313 -1.44 -13.00 28.06
C GLY A 313 -0.18 -13.73 28.55
N LYS A 314 0.20 -14.86 27.92
CA LYS A 314 1.38 -15.65 28.30
C LYS A 314 2.72 -15.03 27.87
N TRP A 315 2.70 -13.98 27.11
CA TRP A 315 3.90 -13.25 26.69
C TRP A 315 4.39 -12.22 27.73
N PHE A 316 3.62 -12.02 28.80
CA PHE A 316 3.90 -11.05 29.84
C PHE A 316 4.25 -11.74 31.17
N ASP A 317 5.14 -11.13 31.94
CA ASP A 317 5.53 -11.55 33.30
C ASP A 317 4.63 -10.94 34.38
N PHE A 318 3.52 -10.32 34.00
CA PHE A 318 2.50 -9.78 34.88
C PHE A 318 1.10 -10.19 34.39
N LYS A 319 0.11 -10.09 35.26
CA LYS A 319 -1.28 -10.43 34.95
C LYS A 319 -1.88 -9.41 33.98
N THR A 320 -2.33 -9.88 32.83
CA THR A 320 -3.06 -9.10 31.81
C THR A 320 -4.55 -9.40 31.86
N PRO A 321 -5.41 -8.52 31.34
CA PRO A 321 -6.79 -8.93 31.05
C PRO A 321 -6.80 -9.99 29.95
N GLU A 322 -7.88 -10.80 29.89
CA GLU A 322 -8.12 -11.69 28.76
C GLU A 322 -8.62 -10.89 27.56
N PRO A 323 -8.29 -11.31 26.31
CA PRO A 323 -8.85 -10.67 25.13
C PRO A 323 -10.38 -10.70 25.14
N SER A 324 -11.00 -9.58 24.84
CA SER A 324 -12.46 -9.46 24.71
C SER A 324 -12.93 -9.41 23.25
N VAL A 325 -12.00 -9.36 22.29
CA VAL A 325 -12.32 -9.47 20.87
C VAL A 325 -12.64 -10.92 20.48
N PRO A 326 -13.54 -11.17 19.54
CA PRO A 326 -13.82 -12.50 19.06
C PRO A 326 -12.58 -13.21 18.53
N HIS A 327 -12.42 -14.50 18.86
CA HIS A 327 -11.28 -15.31 18.42
C HIS A 327 -11.20 -15.53 16.90
N ASN A 328 -12.24 -15.21 16.16
CA ASN A 328 -12.33 -15.31 14.71
C ASN A 328 -12.66 -13.95 14.05
N LEU A 329 -12.25 -12.85 14.67
CA LEU A 329 -12.58 -11.50 14.21
C LEU A 329 -12.02 -11.24 12.80
N VAL A 330 -10.75 -11.54 12.59
CA VAL A 330 -10.06 -11.34 11.29
C VAL A 330 -10.57 -12.33 10.25
N GLN A 331 -10.83 -13.58 10.65
CA GLN A 331 -11.40 -14.59 9.76
C GLN A 331 -12.77 -14.16 9.21
N ARG A 332 -13.66 -13.64 10.05
CA ARG A 332 -14.96 -13.13 9.61
C ARG A 332 -14.83 -11.99 8.61
N ALA A 333 -13.85 -11.11 8.80
CA ALA A 333 -13.57 -10.03 7.85
C ALA A 333 -13.01 -10.57 6.52
N ALA A 334 -12.14 -11.58 6.56
CA ALA A 334 -11.63 -12.27 5.37
C ALA A 334 -12.75 -12.97 4.59
N GLU A 335 -13.69 -13.65 5.26
CA GLU A 335 -14.87 -14.26 4.64
C GLU A 335 -15.79 -13.21 3.96
N LYS A 336 -15.91 -11.99 4.55
CA LYS A 336 -16.66 -10.90 3.90
C LYS A 336 -15.95 -10.43 2.63
N TYR A 337 -14.62 -10.32 2.67
CA TYR A 337 -13.81 -10.00 1.50
C TYR A 337 -14.01 -11.04 0.39
N GLU A 338 -13.92 -12.33 0.70
CA GLU A 338 -14.14 -13.41 -0.28
C GLU A 338 -15.51 -13.33 -0.97
N ARG A 339 -16.57 -13.14 -0.17
CA ARG A 339 -17.93 -13.00 -0.73
C ARG A 339 -18.02 -11.80 -1.67
N ARG A 340 -17.43 -10.65 -1.29
CA ARG A 340 -17.42 -9.45 -2.12
C ARG A 340 -16.62 -9.68 -3.41
N ARG A 341 -15.40 -10.19 -3.32
CA ARG A 341 -14.56 -10.52 -4.48
C ARG A 341 -15.27 -11.45 -5.46
N ASN A 342 -15.89 -12.52 -4.96
CA ASN A 342 -16.62 -13.47 -5.80
C ASN A 342 -17.82 -12.83 -6.48
N SER A 343 -18.55 -11.94 -5.79
CA SER A 343 -19.63 -11.17 -6.38
C SER A 343 -19.14 -10.21 -7.47
N GLU A 344 -18.02 -9.53 -7.25
CA GLU A 344 -17.38 -8.63 -8.24
C GLU A 344 -16.97 -9.40 -9.50
N TRP A 345 -16.41 -10.61 -9.36
CA TRP A 345 -16.03 -11.44 -10.49
C TRP A 345 -17.21 -12.06 -11.25
N GLN A 346 -18.37 -12.23 -10.58
CA GLN A 346 -19.61 -12.69 -11.20
C GLN A 346 -20.40 -11.55 -11.86
N ALA A 347 -20.12 -10.30 -11.51
CA ALA A 347 -20.75 -9.14 -12.14
C ALA A 347 -20.41 -9.07 -13.63
N PRO A 348 -21.32 -8.50 -14.48
CA PRO A 348 -21.07 -8.35 -15.91
C PRO A 348 -19.74 -7.67 -16.20
N VAL A 349 -18.97 -8.23 -17.13
CA VAL A 349 -17.66 -7.70 -17.54
C VAL A 349 -17.85 -6.31 -18.16
N ASN A 350 -17.12 -5.33 -17.63
CA ASN A 350 -16.92 -4.03 -18.29
C ASN A 350 -15.66 -4.10 -19.15
N ILE A 351 -15.82 -4.39 -20.43
CA ILE A 351 -14.71 -4.63 -21.37
C ILE A 351 -13.76 -3.43 -21.43
N LYS A 352 -14.27 -2.20 -21.33
CA LYS A 352 -13.46 -0.96 -21.34
C LYS A 352 -12.43 -0.89 -20.20
N LYS A 353 -12.69 -1.58 -19.11
CA LYS A 353 -11.79 -1.65 -17.95
C LYS A 353 -10.90 -2.89 -17.94
N CYS A 354 -11.11 -3.83 -18.88
CA CYS A 354 -10.39 -5.10 -18.89
C CYS A 354 -8.92 -4.92 -19.28
N VAL A 355 -8.05 -5.59 -18.56
CA VAL A 355 -6.63 -5.78 -18.87
C VAL A 355 -6.33 -7.26 -18.78
N TRP A 356 -5.66 -7.80 -19.81
CA TRP A 356 -5.18 -9.17 -19.82
C TRP A 356 -3.75 -9.24 -19.29
N LEU A 357 -3.54 -9.94 -18.18
CA LEU A 357 -2.26 -10.04 -17.46
C LEU A 357 -1.50 -11.34 -17.74
N SER A 358 -2.07 -12.24 -18.52
CA SER A 358 -1.46 -13.51 -18.88
C SER A 358 -0.85 -13.49 -20.29
N SER A 359 -0.10 -14.51 -20.62
CA SER A 359 0.36 -14.77 -22.00
C SER A 359 -0.80 -15.07 -22.95
N ALA A 360 -0.51 -15.09 -24.25
CA ALA A 360 -1.47 -15.53 -25.26
C ALA A 360 -1.96 -16.96 -24.97
N PRO A 361 -3.28 -17.21 -24.96
CA PRO A 361 -3.78 -18.53 -24.66
C PRO A 361 -3.50 -19.53 -25.79
N LEU A 362 -3.31 -20.79 -25.42
CA LEU A 362 -3.21 -21.90 -26.35
C LEU A 362 -4.60 -22.44 -26.68
N VAL A 363 -4.88 -22.61 -27.97
CA VAL A 363 -6.15 -23.14 -28.45
C VAL A 363 -5.99 -24.61 -28.83
N SER A 364 -6.81 -25.48 -28.27
CA SER A 364 -6.98 -26.87 -28.66
C SER A 364 -8.39 -27.11 -29.18
N LYS A 365 -8.69 -28.35 -29.67
CA LYS A 365 -9.94 -28.66 -30.41
C LYS A 365 -11.23 -28.04 -29.82
N ASN A 366 -11.42 -28.09 -28.49
CA ASN A 366 -12.66 -27.66 -27.84
C ASN A 366 -12.41 -26.78 -26.60
N LYS A 367 -11.18 -26.36 -26.33
CA LYS A 367 -10.82 -25.59 -25.16
C LYS A 367 -9.73 -24.56 -25.48
N ILE A 368 -9.68 -23.55 -24.64
CA ILE A 368 -8.62 -22.55 -24.54
C ILE A 368 -7.92 -22.71 -23.21
N GLU A 369 -6.59 -22.65 -23.21
CA GLU A 369 -5.73 -22.88 -22.04
C GLU A 369 -4.77 -21.71 -21.88
N TRP A 370 -4.54 -21.28 -20.64
CA TRP A 370 -3.59 -20.21 -20.34
C TRP A 370 -3.01 -20.41 -18.95
N GLN A 371 -1.88 -19.77 -18.68
CA GLN A 371 -1.21 -19.80 -17.40
C GLN A 371 -1.26 -18.41 -16.74
N TYR A 372 -1.60 -18.37 -15.46
CA TYR A 372 -1.61 -17.13 -14.67
C TYR A 372 -1.18 -17.40 -13.22
N MET A 373 -0.26 -16.61 -12.69
CA MET A 373 0.26 -16.74 -11.31
C MET A 373 0.68 -18.19 -10.97
N GLN A 374 1.42 -18.85 -11.88
CA GLN A 374 1.92 -20.23 -11.73
C GLN A 374 0.83 -21.32 -11.72
N GLU A 375 -0.41 -20.98 -12.04
CA GLU A 375 -1.52 -21.93 -12.18
C GLU A 375 -1.94 -22.06 -13.63
N ASP A 376 -2.31 -23.29 -14.04
CA ASP A 376 -2.83 -23.58 -15.37
C ASP A 376 -4.35 -23.50 -15.36
N TYR A 377 -4.90 -22.72 -16.26
CA TYR A 377 -6.34 -22.56 -16.43
C TYR A 377 -6.80 -23.06 -17.78
N SER A 378 -8.03 -23.54 -17.84
CA SER A 378 -8.66 -23.92 -19.10
C SER A 378 -10.15 -23.58 -19.08
N ALA A 379 -10.69 -23.29 -20.26
CA ALA A 379 -12.13 -23.10 -20.45
C ALA A 379 -12.58 -23.74 -21.76
N LYS A 380 -13.83 -24.22 -21.80
CA LYS A 380 -14.42 -24.74 -23.03
C LYS A 380 -14.72 -23.60 -23.99
N LEU A 381 -14.44 -23.81 -25.26
CA LEU A 381 -14.87 -22.90 -26.32
C LEU A 381 -16.40 -22.97 -26.49
N PRO A 382 -17.06 -21.88 -26.90
CA PRO A 382 -18.50 -21.90 -27.20
C PRO A 382 -18.82 -22.93 -28.31
N SER A 383 -19.94 -23.62 -28.19
CA SER A 383 -20.36 -24.64 -29.16
C SER A 383 -20.69 -24.01 -30.50
N GLY A 384 -20.28 -24.66 -31.60
CA GLY A 384 -20.64 -24.25 -32.95
C GLY A 384 -19.91 -23.02 -33.50
N VAL A 385 -18.88 -22.52 -32.80
CA VAL A 385 -18.08 -21.40 -33.30
C VAL A 385 -17.08 -21.85 -34.38
N LYS A 386 -16.82 -20.94 -35.33
CA LYS A 386 -15.82 -21.19 -36.39
C LYS A 386 -14.40 -21.03 -35.81
N SER A 387 -13.46 -21.78 -36.36
CA SER A 387 -12.02 -21.67 -35.97
C SER A 387 -11.46 -20.25 -36.17
N GLU A 388 -11.97 -19.52 -37.17
CA GLU A 388 -11.60 -18.12 -37.42
C GLU A 388 -12.03 -17.22 -36.26
N SER A 389 -13.29 -17.32 -35.79
CA SER A 389 -13.76 -16.54 -34.62
C SER A 389 -12.99 -16.84 -33.34
N VAL A 390 -12.41 -18.05 -33.19
CA VAL A 390 -11.56 -18.38 -32.07
C VAL A 390 -10.20 -17.65 -32.17
N LYS A 391 -9.64 -17.58 -33.36
CA LYS A 391 -8.40 -16.82 -33.64
C LYS A 391 -8.62 -15.31 -33.37
N ASP A 392 -9.73 -14.77 -33.86
CA ASP A 392 -10.10 -13.38 -33.66
C ASP A 392 -10.29 -13.06 -32.17
N PHE A 393 -10.89 -13.98 -31.38
CA PHE A 393 -10.98 -13.85 -29.93
C PHE A 393 -9.63 -13.75 -29.25
N VAL A 394 -8.70 -14.65 -29.61
CA VAL A 394 -7.33 -14.64 -29.05
C VAL A 394 -6.63 -13.33 -29.41
N SER A 395 -6.73 -12.91 -30.68
CA SER A 395 -6.17 -11.63 -31.12
C SER A 395 -6.77 -10.44 -30.36
N ALA A 396 -8.09 -10.39 -30.17
CA ALA A 396 -8.75 -9.37 -29.40
C ALA A 396 -8.34 -9.39 -27.91
N LEU A 397 -8.08 -10.58 -27.35
CA LEU A 397 -7.57 -10.71 -25.98
C LEU A 397 -6.13 -10.22 -25.85
N GLU A 398 -5.29 -10.48 -26.85
CA GLU A 398 -3.92 -9.96 -26.93
C GLU A 398 -3.88 -8.42 -26.99
N GLU A 399 -4.86 -7.79 -27.63
CA GLU A 399 -5.01 -6.33 -27.64
C GLU A 399 -5.38 -5.76 -26.25
N LEU A 400 -5.99 -6.57 -25.37
CA LEU A 400 -6.21 -6.24 -23.98
C LEU A 400 -4.97 -6.45 -23.11
N SER A 401 -3.86 -7.03 -23.65
CA SER A 401 -2.63 -7.20 -22.88
C SER A 401 -2.12 -5.85 -22.37
N ALA A 402 -1.59 -5.84 -21.15
CA ALA A 402 -1.17 -4.60 -20.51
C ALA A 402 -0.12 -3.83 -21.34
N THR A 403 0.81 -4.54 -21.97
CA THR A 403 1.84 -3.93 -22.84
C THR A 403 1.20 -3.17 -23.99
N LYS A 404 0.35 -3.83 -24.79
CA LYS A 404 -0.30 -3.21 -25.95
C LYS A 404 -1.28 -2.11 -25.54
N ARG A 405 -2.06 -2.35 -24.48
CA ARG A 405 -3.09 -1.43 -24.03
C ARG A 405 -2.55 -0.10 -23.54
N PHE A 406 -1.36 -0.09 -22.93
CA PHE A 406 -0.76 1.12 -22.34
C PHE A 406 0.43 1.66 -23.14
N GLU A 407 0.78 1.05 -24.27
CA GLU A 407 1.80 1.55 -25.19
C GLU A 407 1.41 2.92 -25.74
N GLU A 408 2.31 3.90 -25.67
CA GLU A 408 2.10 5.19 -26.30
C GLU A 408 2.18 5.07 -27.81
N LYS A 409 1.07 5.33 -28.48
CA LYS A 409 1.09 5.48 -29.94
C LYS A 409 1.66 6.85 -30.29
N SER A 410 2.72 6.87 -31.07
CA SER A 410 3.52 8.04 -31.46
C SER A 410 2.77 9.17 -32.20
N ASN A 411 1.46 9.05 -32.44
CA ASN A 411 0.69 9.99 -33.27
C ASN A 411 -0.48 10.69 -32.55
N GLY A 412 -0.55 10.67 -31.21
CA GLY A 412 -1.63 11.39 -30.51
C GLY A 412 -3.06 10.82 -30.73
N GLU A 413 -3.17 9.80 -31.53
CA GLU A 413 -4.41 9.05 -31.68
C GLU A 413 -4.50 8.07 -30.50
N ASN A 414 -5.38 8.35 -29.54
CA ASN A 414 -5.96 7.34 -28.67
C ASN A 414 -6.70 6.32 -29.56
N GLY A 415 -5.90 5.54 -30.28
CA GLY A 415 -6.42 4.54 -31.21
C GLY A 415 -7.17 3.50 -30.41
N ASN A 416 -8.39 3.48 -30.60
CA ASN A 416 -9.54 2.57 -30.51
C ASN A 416 -9.33 1.13 -30.01
N ILE A 417 -8.27 0.90 -29.19
CA ILE A 417 -8.00 -0.42 -28.56
C ILE A 417 -9.16 -0.81 -27.66
N ASP A 418 -9.81 0.18 -27.03
CA ASP A 418 -10.99 -0.04 -26.18
C ASP A 418 -12.17 -0.68 -26.94
N ASN A 419 -12.19 -0.61 -28.27
CA ASN A 419 -13.31 -1.09 -29.07
C ASN A 419 -13.10 -2.48 -29.67
N ILE A 420 -11.86 -3.00 -29.83
CA ILE A 420 -11.62 -4.27 -30.57
C ILE A 420 -12.35 -5.44 -29.89
N MET A 421 -12.18 -5.61 -28.59
CA MET A 421 -12.87 -6.68 -27.87
C MET A 421 -14.38 -6.40 -27.77
N GLU A 422 -14.81 -5.15 -27.59
CA GLU A 422 -16.23 -4.79 -27.60
C GLU A 422 -16.89 -5.11 -28.96
N GLU A 423 -16.25 -4.73 -30.06
CA GLU A 423 -16.71 -5.04 -31.41
C GLU A 423 -16.72 -6.55 -31.68
N PHE A 424 -15.71 -7.25 -31.21
CA PHE A 424 -15.66 -8.71 -31.34
C PHE A 424 -16.83 -9.36 -30.59
N ILE A 425 -17.06 -9.00 -29.32
CA ILE A 425 -18.16 -9.55 -28.51
C ILE A 425 -19.52 -9.17 -29.10
N ALA A 426 -19.70 -7.95 -29.63
CA ALA A 426 -20.92 -7.54 -30.29
C ALA A 426 -21.25 -8.42 -31.52
N LYS A 427 -20.22 -8.82 -32.30
CA LYS A 427 -20.36 -9.74 -33.46
C LYS A 427 -20.44 -11.21 -33.04
N ASN A 428 -19.87 -11.57 -31.88
CA ASN A 428 -19.73 -12.95 -31.40
C ASN A 428 -20.15 -13.10 -29.93
N PRO A 429 -21.42 -12.84 -29.56
CA PRO A 429 -21.86 -12.80 -28.17
C PRO A 429 -21.70 -14.12 -27.41
N ALA A 430 -21.56 -15.24 -28.11
CA ALA A 430 -21.28 -16.55 -27.53
C ALA A 430 -19.94 -16.61 -26.74
N PHE A 431 -19.01 -15.68 -26.97
CA PHE A 431 -17.73 -15.61 -26.27
C PHE A 431 -17.79 -14.82 -24.95
N LEU A 432 -18.88 -14.09 -24.69
CA LEU A 432 -19.03 -13.31 -23.44
C LEU A 432 -18.94 -14.18 -22.17
N PRO A 433 -19.56 -15.37 -22.08
CA PRO A 433 -19.40 -16.26 -20.94
C PRO A 433 -17.95 -16.76 -20.76
N LEU A 434 -17.21 -16.95 -21.86
CA LEU A 434 -15.81 -17.32 -21.79
C LEU A 434 -14.96 -16.17 -21.21
N LEU A 435 -15.16 -14.96 -21.71
CA LEU A 435 -14.48 -13.76 -21.18
C LEU A 435 -14.82 -13.55 -19.70
N GLN A 436 -16.09 -13.75 -19.30
CA GLN A 436 -16.53 -13.70 -17.91
C GLN A 436 -15.80 -14.74 -17.03
N ASN A 437 -15.58 -15.95 -17.53
CA ASN A 437 -14.87 -17.02 -16.82
C ASN A 437 -13.38 -16.70 -16.59
N MET A 438 -12.79 -15.83 -17.40
CA MET A 438 -11.39 -15.41 -17.26
C MET A 438 -11.17 -14.38 -16.14
N ARG A 439 -12.26 -13.81 -15.57
CA ARG A 439 -12.19 -12.91 -14.42
C ARG A 439 -11.52 -13.59 -13.24
N GLY A 440 -10.53 -12.92 -12.63
CA GLY A 440 -9.72 -13.46 -11.54
C GLY A 440 -8.74 -14.57 -11.95
N LYS A 441 -8.57 -14.81 -13.25
CA LYS A 441 -7.68 -15.81 -13.82
C LYS A 441 -6.80 -15.21 -14.94
N GLY A 442 -6.38 -13.99 -14.75
CA GLY A 442 -5.59 -13.20 -15.70
C GLY A 442 -6.34 -12.05 -16.36
N LEU A 443 -7.67 -12.04 -16.35
CA LEU A 443 -8.46 -10.89 -16.79
C LEU A 443 -8.89 -10.06 -15.58
N VAL A 444 -8.37 -8.84 -15.47
CA VAL A 444 -8.68 -7.88 -14.40
C VAL A 444 -9.41 -6.67 -14.95
N GLN A 445 -10.10 -5.91 -14.08
CA GLN A 445 -10.73 -4.63 -14.41
C GLN A 445 -10.11 -3.49 -13.58
N ILE A 446 -9.50 -2.52 -14.27
CA ILE A 446 -8.78 -1.38 -13.66
C ILE A 446 -9.40 -0.05 -14.09
#